data_7644db1cbb0d15af1e8edf75c5d1a495
#
_entry.id   7644db1cbb0d15af1e8edf75c5d1a495
#
_cell.length_a   1.000
_cell.length_b   1.000
_cell.length_c   1.000
_cell.angle_alpha   90.00
_cell.angle_beta   90.00
_cell.angle_gamma   90.00
#
_symmetry.space_group_name_H-M   'P 1'
#
loop_
_entity.id
_entity.type
_entity.pdbx_description
1 polymer ?
#
loop_
_entity_poly.entity_id
_entity_poly.type
_entity_poly.pdbx_seq_one_letter_code
_entity_poly.pdbx_strand_id
1 'polypeptide(L)'
;SINIAVSGTTGDVQNTYKSDTDAIVASTGIPTHKIGPFAATDLDPGNQRYLKRIPLAPSIKSEKTATPVGQIAIGANGVPLFSYKSESKKKFGGIRTIERINGGSGYDITNPPTVEFEPTYQLNTTYAGLTRVQYNGNRYQAVNAGKSSATQYPVHTIGQVLVGEIEWLYEGSTASADVTITGSVTSINVTSGGSGYTSEPIVSIVGGGAISGQQAFATAQITDGSVTGINIVSGGSGYTSVPTVTISGGGGNGATASAVCRGPIDAINITNAGTQY
;
A
#
# COMPACT_ATOMS: atom_id res chain seq x y z
N SER A 1 -34.60 -17.22 32.77
CA SER A 1 -33.33 -17.94 32.53
C SER A 1 -33.44 -18.67 31.20
N ILE A 2 -32.73 -18.25 30.20
CA ILE A 2 -32.59 -19.02 28.96
C ILE A 2 -31.35 -19.91 29.19
N ASN A 3 -31.61 -21.16 29.56
CA ASN A 3 -30.56 -22.19 29.59
C ASN A 3 -30.32 -22.65 28.15
N ILE A 4 -29.27 -22.19 27.55
CA ILE A 4 -28.71 -22.82 26.35
C ILE A 4 -27.68 -23.82 26.85
N ALA A 5 -28.13 -25.00 27.27
CA ALA A 5 -27.26 -26.12 27.59
C ALA A 5 -26.76 -26.71 26.28
N VAL A 6 -25.53 -26.43 25.91
CA VAL A 6 -24.84 -27.17 24.87
C VAL A 6 -23.96 -28.20 25.55
N SER A 7 -24.31 -29.45 25.36
CA SER A 7 -23.55 -30.58 25.91
C SER A 7 -22.25 -30.76 25.14
N GLY A 8 -21.14 -30.63 25.84
CA GLY A 8 -19.83 -30.95 25.30
C GLY A 8 -18.72 -30.17 26.00
N THR A 9 -17.61 -30.79 26.20
CA THR A 9 -16.42 -30.27 26.88
C THR A 9 -15.62 -29.25 26.05
N THR A 10 -16.17 -28.84 24.92
CA THR A 10 -15.48 -28.01 23.93
C THR A 10 -16.30 -26.78 23.63
N GLY A 11 -15.74 -25.65 23.86
CA GLY A 11 -16.14 -24.31 23.45
C GLY A 11 -17.63 -24.01 23.50
N ASP A 12 -18.06 -23.06 24.32
CA ASP A 12 -19.38 -22.43 24.12
C ASP A 12 -19.77 -21.44 25.22
N VAL A 13 -20.91 -20.78 25.00
CA VAL A 13 -21.69 -20.13 26.06
C VAL A 13 -22.26 -21.21 26.97
N GLN A 14 -21.81 -21.22 28.21
CA GLN A 14 -22.23 -22.22 29.20
C GLN A 14 -23.57 -21.82 29.86
N ASN A 15 -23.70 -20.56 30.21
CA ASN A 15 -24.91 -20.01 30.82
C ASN A 15 -25.12 -18.56 30.43
N THR A 16 -26.39 -18.17 30.34
CA THR A 16 -26.78 -16.77 30.18
C THR A 16 -27.79 -16.41 31.26
N TYR A 17 -27.47 -15.38 32.05
CA TYR A 17 -28.36 -14.82 33.06
C TYR A 17 -28.85 -13.46 32.58
N LYS A 18 -30.08 -13.11 32.91
CA LYS A 18 -30.66 -11.82 32.55
C LYS A 18 -31.14 -11.12 33.82
N SER A 19 -30.74 -9.87 33.99
CA SER A 19 -31.35 -8.92 34.92
C SER A 19 -32.23 -7.93 34.14
N ASP A 20 -32.78 -6.94 34.83
CA ASP A 20 -33.58 -5.88 34.19
C ASP A 20 -32.73 -5.00 33.25
N THR A 21 -31.45 -4.88 33.51
CA THR A 21 -30.53 -3.97 32.79
C THR A 21 -29.49 -4.69 31.96
N ASP A 22 -29.16 -5.95 32.29
CA ASP A 22 -28.01 -6.64 31.74
C ASP A 22 -28.26 -8.11 31.42
N ALA A 23 -27.60 -8.61 30.40
CA ALA A 23 -27.31 -10.01 30.19
C ALA A 23 -25.91 -10.34 30.69
N ILE A 24 -25.77 -11.43 31.45
CA ILE A 24 -24.49 -11.95 31.93
C ILE A 24 -24.24 -13.26 31.21
N VAL A 25 -23.18 -13.31 30.42
CA VAL A 25 -22.81 -14.48 29.62
C VAL A 25 -21.60 -15.15 30.25
N ALA A 26 -21.78 -16.41 30.65
CA ALA A 26 -20.69 -17.29 31.08
C ALA A 26 -20.27 -18.17 29.90
N SER A 27 -19.01 -18.18 29.53
CA SER A 27 -18.50 -18.96 28.41
C SER A 27 -17.11 -19.52 28.68
N THR A 28 -16.71 -20.56 27.95
CA THR A 28 -15.36 -21.12 27.99
C THR A 28 -14.38 -20.21 27.26
N GLY A 29 -14.82 -19.34 26.38
CA GLY A 29 -13.97 -18.57 25.48
C GLY A 29 -13.40 -19.37 24.31
N ILE A 30 -13.81 -20.63 24.16
CA ILE A 30 -13.35 -21.52 23.08
C ILE A 30 -14.46 -21.56 22.01
N PRO A 31 -14.16 -21.41 20.71
CA PRO A 31 -15.16 -21.50 19.64
C PRO A 31 -15.70 -22.94 19.50
N THR A 32 -16.94 -23.07 19.02
CA THR A 32 -17.60 -24.36 18.79
C THR A 32 -17.08 -25.13 17.59
N HIS A 33 -16.33 -24.49 16.71
CA HIS A 33 -15.68 -25.13 15.56
C HIS A 33 -14.27 -25.57 15.89
N LYS A 34 -13.74 -26.52 15.13
CA LYS A 34 -12.38 -27.02 15.30
C LYS A 34 -11.36 -25.89 15.12
N ILE A 35 -10.51 -25.70 16.13
CA ILE A 35 -9.41 -24.72 16.11
C ILE A 35 -8.09 -25.50 16.20
N GLY A 36 -7.12 -25.05 15.38
CA GLY A 36 -5.79 -25.70 15.32
C GLY A 36 -5.70 -26.84 14.28
N PRO A 37 -4.52 -27.43 14.14
CA PRO A 37 -3.34 -27.23 14.96
C PRO A 37 -2.70 -25.86 14.75
N PHE A 38 -2.23 -25.24 15.83
CA PHE A 38 -1.49 -23.98 15.78
C PHE A 38 0.01 -24.30 15.67
N ALA A 39 0.58 -24.17 14.45
CA ALA A 39 1.99 -24.53 14.19
C ALA A 39 3.03 -23.64 14.89
N ALA A 40 2.62 -22.58 15.57
CA ALA A 40 3.51 -21.58 16.13
C ALA A 40 3.33 -21.34 17.64
N THR A 41 2.53 -22.12 18.34
CA THR A 41 2.34 -21.98 19.79
C THR A 41 2.16 -23.35 20.47
N ASP A 42 2.80 -23.56 21.61
CA ASP A 42 2.65 -24.74 22.45
C ASP A 42 1.43 -24.65 23.38
N LEU A 43 0.55 -23.65 23.17
CA LEU A 43 -0.60 -23.38 24.02
C LEU A 43 -1.86 -23.97 23.41
N ASP A 44 -2.39 -24.98 24.04
CA ASP A 44 -3.73 -25.48 23.74
C ASP A 44 -4.81 -24.52 24.27
N PRO A 45 -5.92 -24.32 23.52
CA PRO A 45 -7.03 -23.52 24.00
C PRO A 45 -7.65 -24.14 25.26
N GLY A 46 -7.54 -23.46 26.37
CA GLY A 46 -8.10 -23.86 27.65
C GLY A 46 -9.39 -23.10 27.99
N ASN A 47 -10.22 -23.71 28.86
CA ASN A 47 -11.42 -23.06 29.39
C ASN A 47 -11.04 -21.81 30.19
N GLN A 48 -11.36 -20.63 29.66
CA GLN A 48 -11.01 -19.33 30.26
C GLN A 48 -12.03 -18.87 31.33
N ARG A 49 -13.16 -19.57 31.49
CA ARG A 49 -14.23 -19.25 32.46
C ARG A 49 -14.66 -17.78 32.37
N TYR A 50 -14.91 -17.27 31.17
CA TYR A 50 -15.33 -15.89 30.98
C TYR A 50 -16.71 -15.65 31.61
N LEU A 51 -16.84 -14.53 32.33
CA LEU A 51 -18.09 -13.96 32.76
C LEU A 51 -18.19 -12.54 32.21
N LYS A 52 -19.10 -12.31 31.28
CA LYS A 52 -19.27 -11.00 30.62
C LYS A 52 -20.63 -10.43 30.86
N ARG A 53 -20.67 -9.18 31.29
CA ARG A 53 -21.89 -8.38 31.44
C ARG A 53 -22.12 -7.56 30.17
N ILE A 54 -23.32 -7.66 29.61
CA ILE A 54 -23.72 -6.96 28.38
C ILE A 54 -24.99 -6.17 28.70
N PRO A 55 -25.00 -4.83 28.56
CA PRO A 55 -26.20 -4.02 28.75
C PRO A 55 -27.29 -4.43 27.77
N LEU A 56 -28.53 -4.56 28.23
CA LEU A 56 -29.70 -4.87 27.37
C LEU A 56 -30.13 -3.69 26.49
N ALA A 57 -29.86 -2.47 26.95
CA ALA A 57 -30.10 -1.23 26.24
C ALA A 57 -28.83 -0.38 26.17
N PRO A 58 -27.86 -0.74 25.29
CA PRO A 58 -26.64 0.04 25.17
C PRO A 58 -26.93 1.41 24.54
N SER A 59 -26.37 2.46 25.11
CA SER A 59 -26.38 3.80 24.52
C SER A 59 -25.10 4.07 23.73
N ILE A 60 -25.22 4.72 22.59
CA ILE A 60 -24.07 5.18 21.83
C ILE A 60 -23.47 6.39 22.55
N LYS A 61 -22.19 6.33 22.88
CA LYS A 61 -21.45 7.48 23.44
C LYS A 61 -21.40 8.61 22.41
N SER A 62 -21.65 9.84 22.84
CA SER A 62 -21.52 11.06 22.03
C SER A 62 -20.09 11.28 21.57
N GLU A 63 -19.12 10.91 22.40
CA GLU A 63 -17.71 10.98 22.07
C GLU A 63 -17.14 9.57 21.75
N LYS A 64 -16.46 9.48 20.60
CA LYS A 64 -15.79 8.25 20.18
C LYS A 64 -14.47 8.13 20.95
N THR A 65 -14.34 7.08 21.76
CA THR A 65 -13.07 6.74 22.41
C THR A 65 -12.31 5.71 21.59
N ALA A 66 -10.98 5.81 21.59
CA ALA A 66 -10.13 4.79 20.96
C ALA A 66 -10.42 3.41 21.58
N THR A 67 -10.47 2.37 20.74
CA THR A 67 -10.63 0.99 21.18
C THR A 67 -9.51 0.61 22.15
N PRO A 68 -9.82 0.17 23.38
CA PRO A 68 -8.79 -0.24 24.35
C PRO A 68 -8.06 -1.49 23.87
N VAL A 69 -6.91 -1.75 24.46
CA VAL A 69 -6.21 -3.04 24.32
C VAL A 69 -7.01 -4.13 25.05
N GLY A 70 -6.98 -5.35 24.53
CA GLY A 70 -7.65 -6.51 25.14
C GLY A 70 -9.01 -6.83 24.51
N GLN A 71 -9.85 -7.48 25.28
CA GLN A 71 -11.17 -7.91 24.83
C GLN A 71 -12.12 -6.70 24.64
N ILE A 72 -12.66 -6.56 23.43
CA ILE A 72 -13.56 -5.44 23.05
C ILE A 72 -15.00 -5.88 22.85
N ALA A 73 -15.23 -7.16 22.60
CA ALA A 73 -16.57 -7.72 22.40
C ALA A 73 -16.59 -9.22 22.72
N ILE A 74 -17.78 -9.80 22.65
CA ILE A 74 -17.98 -11.24 22.72
C ILE A 74 -18.90 -11.64 21.57
N GLY A 75 -18.55 -12.69 20.84
CA GLY A 75 -19.39 -13.25 19.80
C GLY A 75 -20.64 -13.93 20.37
N ALA A 76 -21.65 -14.16 19.54
CA ALA A 76 -22.87 -14.84 19.93
C ALA A 76 -22.63 -16.28 20.45
N ASN A 77 -21.52 -16.88 20.03
CA ASN A 77 -21.03 -18.19 20.49
C ASN A 77 -20.16 -18.12 21.76
N GLY A 78 -20.11 -16.99 22.44
CA GLY A 78 -19.32 -16.78 23.66
C GLY A 78 -17.83 -16.56 23.44
N VAL A 79 -17.35 -16.52 22.20
CA VAL A 79 -15.93 -16.29 21.90
C VAL A 79 -15.60 -14.82 22.07
N PRO A 80 -14.54 -14.48 22.84
CA PRO A 80 -14.12 -13.09 22.97
C PRO A 80 -13.50 -12.55 21.68
N LEU A 81 -13.87 -11.34 21.31
CA LEU A 81 -13.24 -10.57 20.24
C LEU A 81 -12.25 -9.62 20.87
N PHE A 82 -11.00 -9.68 20.45
CA PHE A 82 -9.94 -8.82 20.95
C PHE A 82 -9.73 -7.62 20.06
N SER A 83 -9.23 -6.54 20.67
CA SER A 83 -8.74 -5.39 19.92
C SER A 83 -7.58 -5.82 19.00
N TYR A 84 -7.49 -5.15 17.86
CA TYR A 84 -6.31 -5.26 16.99
C TYR A 84 -5.02 -4.71 17.66
N LYS A 85 -5.15 -4.05 18.81
CA LYS A 85 -4.02 -3.55 19.60
C LYS A 85 -3.57 -4.62 20.59
N SER A 86 -2.28 -4.89 20.67
CA SER A 86 -1.68 -5.73 21.72
C SER A 86 -1.18 -4.87 22.89
N GLU A 87 -1.13 -5.43 24.10
CA GLU A 87 -0.55 -4.77 25.28
C GLU A 87 0.94 -4.46 25.10
N SER A 88 1.63 -5.27 24.33
CA SER A 88 3.05 -5.07 24.01
C SER A 88 3.28 -4.08 22.86
N LYS A 89 2.24 -3.40 22.35
CA LYS A 89 2.27 -2.57 21.13
C LYS A 89 2.82 -3.31 19.89
N LYS A 90 2.86 -4.64 19.92
CA LYS A 90 3.24 -5.44 18.76
C LYS A 90 2.15 -5.30 17.71
N LYS A 91 2.47 -4.59 16.66
CA LYS A 91 1.70 -4.60 15.42
C LYS A 91 2.00 -5.93 14.73
N PHE A 92 0.96 -6.64 14.31
CA PHE A 92 1.11 -7.95 13.70
C PHE A 92 1.06 -7.84 12.18
N GLY A 93 2.15 -8.23 11.56
CA GLY A 93 2.22 -8.39 10.12
C GLY A 93 2.77 -7.18 9.38
N GLY A 94 2.83 -7.31 8.09
CA GLY A 94 3.16 -6.27 7.14
C GLY A 94 1.91 -5.81 6.39
N ILE A 95 2.06 -4.82 5.54
CA ILE A 95 1.00 -4.34 4.64
C ILE A 95 0.70 -5.45 3.64
N ARG A 96 -0.56 -5.89 3.57
CA ARG A 96 -0.97 -7.00 2.69
C ARG A 96 -1.61 -6.55 1.40
N THR A 97 -2.33 -5.43 1.45
CA THR A 97 -3.07 -4.90 0.29
C THR A 97 -3.03 -3.39 0.30
N ILE A 98 -2.98 -2.81 -0.88
CA ILE A 98 -3.19 -1.38 -1.12
C ILE A 98 -4.36 -1.28 -2.08
N GLU A 99 -5.41 -0.57 -1.70
CA GLU A 99 -6.52 -0.29 -2.58
C GLU A 99 -6.30 1.06 -3.27
N ARG A 100 -6.29 1.04 -4.60
CA ARG A 100 -6.21 2.25 -5.41
C ARG A 100 -7.61 2.84 -5.58
N ILE A 101 -7.90 3.94 -4.91
CA ILE A 101 -9.19 4.63 -5.03
C ILE A 101 -9.28 5.42 -6.35
N ASN A 102 -8.19 6.09 -6.73
CA ASN A 102 -8.09 6.87 -7.96
C ASN A 102 -6.65 6.81 -8.49
N GLY A 103 -6.49 6.45 -9.77
CA GLY A 103 -5.18 6.36 -10.43
C GLY A 103 -4.63 7.71 -10.89
N GLY A 104 -5.41 8.79 -10.83
CA GLY A 104 -4.99 10.06 -11.40
C GLY A 104 -4.82 10.01 -12.92
N SER A 105 -4.01 10.90 -13.47
CA SER A 105 -3.71 10.93 -14.90
C SER A 105 -2.37 11.64 -15.19
N GLY A 106 -1.82 11.40 -16.38
CA GLY A 106 -0.65 12.14 -16.87
C GLY A 106 0.69 11.74 -16.27
N TYR A 107 0.78 10.63 -15.54
CA TYR A 107 2.04 10.12 -15.03
C TYR A 107 2.91 9.57 -16.17
N ASP A 108 4.21 9.85 -16.09
CA ASP A 108 5.18 9.37 -17.06
C ASP A 108 5.55 7.91 -16.78
N ILE A 109 5.45 7.05 -17.81
CA ILE A 109 5.77 5.62 -17.70
C ILE A 109 7.24 5.40 -17.33
N THR A 110 8.14 6.27 -17.78
CA THR A 110 9.58 6.14 -17.52
C THR A 110 9.99 6.64 -16.13
N ASN A 111 9.13 7.41 -15.49
CA ASN A 111 9.37 7.97 -14.16
C ASN A 111 8.09 7.88 -13.32
N PRO A 112 7.69 6.65 -12.92
CA PRO A 112 6.51 6.47 -12.09
C PRO A 112 6.69 7.13 -10.71
N PRO A 113 5.61 7.58 -10.07
CA PRO A 113 5.68 8.10 -8.71
C PRO A 113 6.12 7.01 -7.73
N THR A 114 6.85 7.41 -6.71
CA THR A 114 7.25 6.54 -5.61
C THR A 114 6.12 6.41 -4.58
N VAL A 115 6.02 5.25 -3.93
CA VAL A 115 5.11 5.02 -2.80
C VAL A 115 5.91 5.11 -1.52
N GLU A 116 5.59 6.08 -0.67
CA GLU A 116 6.16 6.22 0.66
C GLU A 116 5.13 5.81 1.72
N PHE A 117 5.51 4.88 2.60
CA PHE A 117 4.68 4.45 3.73
C PHE A 117 4.95 5.26 4.99
N GLU A 118 6.15 5.77 5.12
CA GLU A 118 6.59 6.67 6.19
C GLU A 118 7.51 7.74 5.58
N PRO A 119 7.49 8.98 6.07
CA PRO A 119 8.40 10.02 5.58
C PRO A 119 9.86 9.64 5.83
N THR A 120 10.71 9.99 4.90
CA THR A 120 12.16 9.76 5.04
C THR A 120 12.74 10.64 6.14
N TYR A 121 13.56 10.04 7.03
CA TYR A 121 14.30 10.77 8.07
C TYR A 121 15.13 11.90 7.47
N GLN A 122 15.03 13.08 8.05
CA GLN A 122 15.79 14.25 7.66
C GLN A 122 16.77 14.66 8.78
N LEU A 123 17.98 15.03 8.39
CA LEU A 123 18.96 15.60 9.30
C LEU A 123 18.52 17.00 9.76
N ASN A 124 18.97 17.43 10.93
CA ASN A 124 18.79 18.77 11.45
C ASN A 124 17.32 19.25 11.50
N THR A 125 16.38 18.32 11.66
CA THR A 125 14.93 18.54 11.60
C THR A 125 14.28 18.30 12.95
N THR A 126 13.32 19.13 13.32
CA THR A 126 12.55 18.95 14.56
C THR A 126 11.40 17.99 14.33
N TYR A 127 11.30 16.97 15.18
CA TYR A 127 10.23 16.00 15.20
C TYR A 127 9.44 16.06 16.51
N ALA A 128 8.14 15.86 16.40
CA ALA A 128 7.29 15.63 17.58
C ALA A 128 7.49 14.19 18.09
N GLY A 129 7.23 13.96 19.36
CA GLY A 129 7.17 12.60 19.90
C GLY A 129 6.11 11.78 19.17
N LEU A 130 6.37 10.47 19.02
CA LEU A 130 5.57 9.50 18.27
C LEU A 130 5.59 9.67 16.75
N THR A 131 6.32 10.65 16.20
CA THR A 131 6.54 10.75 14.75
C THR A 131 7.28 9.53 14.24
N ARG A 132 6.80 8.98 13.14
CA ARG A 132 7.43 7.86 12.43
C ARG A 132 8.18 8.35 11.22
N VAL A 133 9.32 7.74 10.99
CA VAL A 133 10.18 8.00 9.82
C VAL A 133 10.78 6.69 9.32
N GLN A 134 11.22 6.70 8.08
CA GLN A 134 12.01 5.62 7.51
C GLN A 134 13.45 6.07 7.24
N TYR A 135 14.40 5.17 7.35
CA TYR A 135 15.77 5.32 6.88
C TYR A 135 16.37 3.96 6.52
N ASN A 136 16.93 3.87 5.31
CA ASN A 136 17.60 2.67 4.80
C ASN A 136 16.77 1.37 4.97
N GLY A 137 15.49 1.42 4.62
CA GLY A 137 14.59 0.28 4.69
C GLY A 137 14.11 -0.10 6.10
N ASN A 138 14.46 0.68 7.10
CA ASN A 138 14.04 0.53 8.49
C ASN A 138 13.08 1.64 8.89
N ARG A 139 12.17 1.31 9.81
CA ARG A 139 11.20 2.23 10.38
C ARG A 139 11.51 2.54 11.83
N TYR A 140 11.42 3.81 12.17
CA TYR A 140 11.73 4.33 13.49
C TYR A 140 10.61 5.23 14.00
N GLN A 141 10.37 5.20 15.31
CA GLN A 141 9.48 6.12 15.99
C GLN A 141 10.27 7.00 16.95
N ALA A 142 10.05 8.31 16.90
CA ALA A 142 10.56 9.23 17.91
C ALA A 142 9.90 8.96 19.26
N VAL A 143 10.65 8.64 20.29
CA VAL A 143 10.15 8.42 21.65
C VAL A 143 9.82 9.75 22.33
N ASN A 144 10.66 10.75 22.12
CA ASN A 144 10.49 12.11 22.59
C ASN A 144 10.50 13.12 21.45
N ALA A 145 10.00 14.31 21.69
CA ALA A 145 10.18 15.44 20.76
C ALA A 145 11.61 15.96 20.87
N GLY A 146 12.15 16.49 19.76
CA GLY A 146 13.47 17.06 19.73
C GLY A 146 13.96 17.30 18.31
N LYS A 147 15.25 17.68 18.19
CA LYS A 147 15.90 17.89 16.91
C LYS A 147 16.79 16.70 16.55
N SER A 148 16.66 16.21 15.33
CA SER A 148 17.51 15.14 14.80
C SER A 148 18.96 15.61 14.66
N SER A 149 19.89 14.65 14.65
CA SER A 149 21.31 14.95 14.45
C SER A 149 21.54 15.68 13.13
N ALA A 150 22.55 16.53 13.09
CA ALA A 150 22.99 17.19 11.85
C ALA A 150 23.80 16.27 10.92
N THR A 151 24.31 15.15 11.45
CA THR A 151 25.26 14.29 10.73
C THR A 151 25.02 12.78 10.89
N GLN A 152 24.16 12.37 11.84
CA GLN A 152 23.95 10.97 12.17
C GLN A 152 22.53 10.53 11.83
N TYR A 153 22.39 9.29 11.42
CA TYR A 153 21.14 8.63 11.09
C TYR A 153 20.83 7.50 12.09
N PRO A 154 19.55 7.17 12.35
CA PRO A 154 19.21 5.96 13.07
C PRO A 154 19.51 4.75 12.19
N VAL A 155 20.41 3.87 12.66
CA VAL A 155 20.82 2.67 11.90
C VAL A 155 20.69 1.37 12.71
N HIS A 156 20.26 1.46 13.98
CA HIS A 156 20.04 0.29 14.83
C HIS A 156 18.82 -0.52 14.36
N THR A 157 18.84 -1.81 14.63
CA THR A 157 17.78 -2.76 14.23
C THR A 157 17.09 -3.43 15.41
N ILE A 158 17.38 -2.97 16.63
CA ILE A 158 16.74 -3.42 17.88
C ILE A 158 16.70 -2.27 18.88
N GLY A 159 15.63 -2.23 19.69
CA GLY A 159 15.52 -1.32 20.83
C GLY A 159 15.46 0.16 20.47
N GLN A 160 16.03 0.97 21.34
CA GLN A 160 16.03 2.44 21.25
C GLN A 160 17.45 2.96 21.27
N VAL A 161 17.75 3.98 20.48
CA VAL A 161 19.04 4.64 20.42
C VAL A 161 18.86 6.16 20.30
N LEU A 162 19.63 6.92 21.06
CA LEU A 162 19.66 8.37 20.98
C LEU A 162 20.47 8.81 19.75
N VAL A 163 19.83 9.57 18.84
CA VAL A 163 20.48 10.19 17.68
C VAL A 163 20.06 11.64 17.58
N GLY A 164 20.97 12.54 17.85
CA GLY A 164 20.69 13.96 18.10
C GLY A 164 20.05 14.14 19.49
N GLU A 165 18.94 14.85 19.55
CA GLU A 165 18.15 15.07 20.79
C GLU A 165 17.02 14.04 20.96
N ILE A 166 16.86 13.11 19.99
CA ILE A 166 15.74 12.20 19.92
C ILE A 166 16.17 10.76 20.15
N GLU A 167 15.48 10.10 21.04
CA GLU A 167 15.55 8.66 21.21
C GLU A 167 14.65 7.99 20.18
N TRP A 168 15.25 7.20 19.29
CA TRP A 168 14.57 6.52 18.20
C TRP A 168 14.34 5.06 18.53
N LEU A 169 13.08 4.64 18.52
CA LEU A 169 12.68 3.25 18.67
C LEU A 169 12.64 2.58 17.29
N TYR A 170 13.39 1.52 17.11
CA TYR A 170 13.24 0.67 15.94
C TYR A 170 11.90 -0.07 15.95
N GLU A 171 11.12 0.11 14.90
CA GLU A 171 9.78 -0.49 14.74
C GLU A 171 9.70 -1.55 13.62
N GLY A 172 10.83 -2.00 13.08
CA GLY A 172 10.87 -3.03 12.03
C GLY A 172 11.29 -2.51 10.66
N SER A 173 11.12 -3.34 9.64
CA SER A 173 11.40 -2.94 8.25
C SER A 173 10.26 -2.11 7.66
N THR A 174 10.63 -1.16 6.79
CA THR A 174 9.66 -0.38 6.02
C THR A 174 9.05 -1.24 4.92
N ALA A 175 7.76 -1.04 4.65
CA ALA A 175 7.11 -1.59 3.47
C ALA A 175 7.63 -0.88 2.21
N SER A 176 7.58 -1.58 1.09
CA SER A 176 7.84 -1.00 -0.24
C SER A 176 6.81 -1.49 -1.25
N ALA A 177 6.55 -0.66 -2.25
CA ALA A 177 5.64 -0.99 -3.33
C ALA A 177 6.09 -0.33 -4.63
N ASP A 178 5.88 -1.02 -5.74
CA ASP A 178 6.09 -0.52 -7.08
C ASP A 178 4.78 -0.04 -7.70
N VAL A 179 4.87 1.03 -8.46
CA VAL A 179 3.75 1.60 -9.20
C VAL A 179 3.83 1.15 -10.66
N THR A 180 2.74 0.62 -11.18
CA THR A 180 2.58 0.38 -12.61
C THR A 180 1.69 1.45 -13.23
N ILE A 181 2.08 1.93 -14.41
CA ILE A 181 1.34 2.89 -15.21
C ILE A 181 1.00 2.24 -16.53
N THR A 182 -0.26 2.31 -16.92
CA THR A 182 -0.72 1.89 -18.24
C THR A 182 -1.26 3.12 -18.98
N GLY A 183 -0.69 3.42 -20.14
CA GLY A 183 -0.98 4.68 -20.79
C GLY A 183 -1.08 4.65 -22.30
N SER A 184 -0.97 5.82 -22.90
CA SER A 184 -0.96 6.08 -24.33
C SER A 184 0.24 6.94 -24.71
N VAL A 185 0.59 6.95 -26.00
CA VAL A 185 1.57 7.92 -26.55
C VAL A 185 0.94 9.29 -26.55
N THR A 186 1.52 10.22 -25.83
CA THR A 186 1.01 11.61 -25.67
C THR A 186 1.77 12.65 -26.50
N SER A 187 3.03 12.37 -26.81
CA SER A 187 3.85 13.16 -27.74
C SER A 187 4.91 12.31 -28.39
N ILE A 188 5.38 12.74 -29.56
CA ILE A 188 6.54 12.17 -30.25
C ILE A 188 7.47 13.34 -30.59
N ASN A 189 8.65 13.34 -30.02
CA ASN A 189 9.63 14.40 -30.18
C ASN A 189 10.65 14.01 -31.24
N VAL A 190 10.76 14.80 -32.30
CA VAL A 190 11.80 14.61 -33.32
C VAL A 190 13.16 14.94 -32.69
N THR A 191 14.06 13.96 -32.66
CA THR A 191 15.43 14.12 -32.10
C THR A 191 16.45 14.48 -33.17
N SER A 192 16.17 14.09 -34.43
CA SER A 192 16.90 14.50 -35.62
C SER A 192 15.92 14.57 -36.77
N GLY A 193 15.93 15.66 -37.52
CA GLY A 193 15.04 15.84 -38.69
C GLY A 193 15.49 15.06 -39.93
N GLY A 194 16.74 14.60 -39.97
CA GLY A 194 17.33 14.00 -41.17
C GLY A 194 17.38 14.97 -42.34
N SER A 195 17.51 14.43 -43.57
CA SER A 195 17.54 15.26 -44.78
C SER A 195 17.11 14.48 -46.05
N GLY A 196 16.80 15.21 -47.10
CA GLY A 196 16.51 14.62 -48.39
C GLY A 196 15.08 14.10 -48.55
N TYR A 197 14.18 14.41 -47.65
CA TYR A 197 12.77 14.02 -47.75
C TYR A 197 12.03 14.83 -48.80
N THR A 198 11.46 14.11 -49.75
CA THR A 198 10.64 14.71 -50.85
C THR A 198 9.16 14.42 -50.71
N SER A 199 8.79 13.47 -49.84
CA SER A 199 7.41 13.16 -49.49
C SER A 199 7.38 12.72 -48.00
N GLU A 200 6.20 12.70 -47.41
CA GLU A 200 6.01 12.24 -46.01
C GLU A 200 6.53 10.82 -45.79
N PRO A 201 7.46 10.63 -44.86
CA PRO A 201 7.92 9.27 -44.48
C PRO A 201 6.87 8.57 -43.63
N ILE A 202 6.95 7.24 -43.60
CA ILE A 202 6.13 6.40 -42.76
C ILE A 202 6.68 6.45 -41.34
N VAL A 203 5.80 6.75 -40.38
CA VAL A 203 6.10 6.67 -38.93
C VAL A 203 5.55 5.35 -38.42
N SER A 204 6.44 4.44 -38.02
CA SER A 204 6.08 3.15 -37.40
C SER A 204 6.33 3.21 -35.91
N ILE A 205 5.32 2.85 -35.10
CA ILE A 205 5.37 2.87 -33.64
C ILE A 205 5.08 1.45 -33.17
N VAL A 206 6.11 0.77 -32.61
CA VAL A 206 6.04 -0.66 -32.31
C VAL A 206 6.54 -0.97 -30.89
N GLY A 207 6.00 -2.03 -30.28
CA GLY A 207 6.37 -2.44 -28.93
C GLY A 207 5.66 -1.63 -27.83
N GLY A 208 6.33 -1.49 -26.70
CA GLY A 208 5.80 -0.76 -25.54
C GLY A 208 4.68 -1.44 -24.77
N GLY A 209 4.26 -2.67 -25.18
CA GLY A 209 3.20 -3.42 -24.50
C GLY A 209 1.78 -2.98 -24.86
N ALA A 210 1.60 -2.20 -25.94
CA ALA A 210 0.27 -1.80 -26.39
C ALA A 210 -0.68 -2.99 -26.57
N ILE A 211 -1.95 -2.78 -26.25
CA ILE A 211 -3.00 -3.79 -26.51
C ILE A 211 -3.05 -4.07 -28.01
N SER A 212 -3.17 -5.34 -28.38
CA SER A 212 -3.24 -5.76 -29.78
C SER A 212 -4.35 -5.01 -30.53
N GLY A 213 -4.01 -4.41 -31.67
CA GLY A 213 -4.92 -3.59 -32.47
C GLY A 213 -5.14 -2.16 -31.93
N GLN A 214 -4.44 -1.76 -30.87
CA GLN A 214 -4.54 -0.42 -30.28
C GLN A 214 -3.18 0.30 -30.25
N GLN A 215 -2.33 0.05 -31.23
CA GLN A 215 -1.05 0.76 -31.37
C GLN A 215 -1.29 2.24 -31.70
N ALA A 216 -0.36 3.08 -31.29
CA ALA A 216 -0.36 4.50 -31.69
C ALA A 216 -0.15 4.63 -33.20
N PHE A 217 -0.77 5.65 -33.78
CA PHE A 217 -0.62 6.02 -35.17
C PHE A 217 -0.29 7.52 -35.28
N ALA A 218 0.69 7.85 -36.11
CA ALA A 218 1.17 9.21 -36.29
C ALA A 218 1.64 9.44 -37.73
N THR A 219 1.64 10.70 -38.15
CA THR A 219 2.13 11.16 -39.45
C THR A 219 3.28 12.15 -39.25
N ALA A 220 4.24 12.15 -40.18
CA ALA A 220 5.36 13.08 -40.15
C ALA A 220 5.03 14.36 -40.89
N GLN A 221 5.57 15.47 -40.41
CA GLN A 221 5.60 16.76 -41.12
C GLN A 221 7.00 17.01 -41.66
N ILE A 222 7.11 17.42 -42.89
CA ILE A 222 8.39 17.79 -43.52
C ILE A 222 8.39 19.26 -43.95
N THR A 223 9.53 19.92 -43.76
CA THR A 223 9.81 21.27 -44.23
C THR A 223 11.25 21.29 -44.72
N ASP A 224 11.46 21.83 -45.91
CA ASP A 224 12.79 21.94 -46.52
C ASP A 224 13.61 20.62 -46.54
N GLY A 225 12.91 19.50 -46.84
CA GLY A 225 13.54 18.20 -46.95
C GLY A 225 13.94 17.55 -45.63
N SER A 226 13.45 18.05 -44.48
CA SER A 226 13.69 17.54 -43.14
C SER A 226 12.36 17.25 -42.40
N VAL A 227 12.33 16.25 -41.54
CA VAL A 227 11.20 16.01 -40.62
C VAL A 227 11.23 17.04 -39.51
N THR A 228 10.21 17.89 -39.44
CA THR A 228 10.13 18.97 -38.44
C THR A 228 9.17 18.69 -37.32
N GLY A 229 8.28 17.73 -37.48
CA GLY A 229 7.31 17.33 -36.46
C GLY A 229 6.65 15.99 -36.75
N ILE A 230 6.01 15.43 -35.75
CA ILE A 230 5.21 14.21 -35.85
C ILE A 230 3.86 14.48 -35.17
N ASN A 231 2.78 14.36 -35.95
CA ASN A 231 1.42 14.52 -35.46
C ASN A 231 0.85 13.18 -35.05
N ILE A 232 0.42 13.06 -33.79
CA ILE A 232 -0.28 11.88 -33.30
C ILE A 232 -1.72 11.92 -33.80
N VAL A 233 -2.11 10.92 -34.57
CA VAL A 233 -3.50 10.71 -35.01
C VAL A 233 -4.27 9.92 -33.97
N SER A 234 -3.60 8.92 -33.35
CA SER A 234 -4.10 8.12 -32.23
C SER A 234 -2.96 7.78 -31.31
N GLY A 235 -3.10 8.03 -30.03
CA GLY A 235 -2.09 7.70 -29.01
C GLY A 235 -2.02 6.21 -28.67
N GLY A 236 -2.97 5.41 -29.16
CA GLY A 236 -3.09 4.01 -28.78
C GLY A 236 -3.44 3.83 -27.30
N SER A 237 -3.32 2.62 -26.79
CA SER A 237 -3.56 2.30 -25.38
C SER A 237 -2.82 1.06 -24.92
N GLY A 238 -2.73 0.88 -23.59
CA GLY A 238 -2.13 -0.30 -22.98
C GLY A 238 -0.61 -0.26 -22.92
N TYR A 239 0.03 0.85 -23.22
CA TYR A 239 1.49 0.97 -23.11
C TYR A 239 1.94 0.88 -21.65
N THR A 240 2.84 -0.05 -21.39
CA THR A 240 3.52 -0.25 -20.10
C THR A 240 5.00 0.15 -20.14
N SER A 241 5.51 0.43 -21.35
CA SER A 241 6.84 0.98 -21.60
C SER A 241 6.80 1.85 -22.87
N VAL A 242 7.87 2.60 -23.12
CA VAL A 242 7.96 3.47 -24.30
C VAL A 242 8.12 2.64 -25.57
N PRO A 243 7.26 2.80 -26.60
CA PRO A 243 7.43 2.14 -27.88
C PRO A 243 8.62 2.70 -28.69
N THR A 244 9.15 1.90 -29.59
CA THR A 244 10.14 2.33 -30.54
C THR A 244 9.44 3.07 -31.71
N VAL A 245 9.94 4.28 -32.05
CA VAL A 245 9.51 5.06 -33.20
C VAL A 245 10.55 4.93 -34.31
N THR A 246 10.09 4.48 -35.50
CA THR A 246 10.94 4.35 -36.69
C THR A 246 10.37 5.21 -37.80
N ILE A 247 11.20 6.01 -38.47
CA ILE A 247 10.85 6.86 -39.60
C ILE A 247 11.53 6.28 -40.84
N SER A 248 10.75 5.97 -41.88
CA SER A 248 11.27 5.30 -43.08
C SER A 248 10.57 5.77 -44.34
N GLY A 249 11.25 5.68 -45.46
CA GLY A 249 10.71 6.11 -46.78
C GLY A 249 10.79 7.63 -47.00
N GLY A 250 9.93 8.17 -47.81
CA GLY A 250 9.89 9.61 -48.11
C GLY A 250 11.07 10.18 -48.91
N GLY A 251 12.00 9.30 -49.37
CA GLY A 251 13.17 9.69 -50.20
C GLY A 251 14.37 10.18 -49.36
N GLY A 252 14.18 10.51 -48.08
CA GLY A 252 15.19 11.00 -47.17
C GLY A 252 15.73 9.95 -46.22
N ASN A 253 16.67 10.35 -45.33
CA ASN A 253 17.22 9.49 -44.31
C ASN A 253 17.63 10.30 -43.05
N GLY A 254 17.96 9.56 -41.97
CA GLY A 254 18.56 10.12 -40.76
C GLY A 254 17.56 10.80 -39.79
N ALA A 255 16.27 10.79 -40.08
CA ALA A 255 15.27 11.25 -39.13
C ALA A 255 15.12 10.25 -37.98
N THR A 256 15.10 10.74 -36.75
CA THR A 256 14.87 9.98 -35.54
C THR A 256 13.90 10.70 -34.61
N ALA A 257 13.14 9.92 -33.83
CA ALA A 257 12.20 10.48 -32.88
C ALA A 257 12.03 9.56 -31.65
N SER A 258 11.59 10.14 -30.55
CA SER A 258 11.26 9.44 -29.32
C SER A 258 9.82 9.69 -28.88
N ALA A 259 9.13 8.63 -28.46
CA ALA A 259 7.78 8.75 -27.91
C ALA A 259 7.81 9.09 -26.41
N VAL A 260 6.78 9.78 -25.97
CA VAL A 260 6.47 9.99 -24.54
C VAL A 260 5.14 9.33 -24.28
N CYS A 261 5.11 8.44 -23.28
CA CYS A 261 3.90 7.74 -22.87
C CYS A 261 3.47 8.19 -21.48
N ARG A 262 2.19 8.49 -21.33
CA ARG A 262 1.60 8.92 -20.07
C ARG A 262 0.27 8.22 -19.81
N GLY A 263 -0.03 7.99 -18.52
CA GLY A 263 -1.29 7.35 -18.13
C GLY A 263 -1.62 7.53 -16.65
N PRO A 264 -2.71 6.91 -16.21
CA PRO A 264 -3.01 6.76 -14.80
C PRO A 264 -2.12 5.70 -14.16
N ILE A 265 -2.01 5.74 -12.84
CA ILE A 265 -1.52 4.59 -12.06
C ILE A 265 -2.53 3.45 -12.25
N ASP A 266 -2.07 2.32 -12.72
CA ASP A 266 -2.88 1.13 -12.92
C ASP A 266 -2.92 0.25 -11.66
N ALA A 267 -1.76 -0.04 -11.11
CA ALA A 267 -1.65 -0.79 -9.87
C ALA A 267 -0.50 -0.30 -8.97
N ILE A 268 -0.64 -0.61 -7.69
CA ILE A 268 0.41 -0.45 -6.67
C ILE A 268 0.67 -1.84 -6.10
N ASN A 269 1.82 -2.41 -6.40
CA ASN A 269 2.19 -3.77 -6.05
C ASN A 269 3.16 -3.75 -4.87
N ILE A 270 2.75 -4.34 -3.74
CA ILE A 270 3.62 -4.46 -2.57
C ILE A 270 4.78 -5.38 -2.91
N THR A 271 6.00 -4.87 -2.88
CA THR A 271 7.25 -5.61 -3.10
C THR A 271 7.87 -6.09 -1.80
N ASN A 272 7.62 -5.36 -0.72
CA ASN A 272 7.94 -5.77 0.65
C ASN A 272 6.82 -5.32 1.58
N ALA A 273 6.26 -6.24 2.31
CA ALA A 273 5.15 -5.96 3.24
C ALA A 273 5.59 -5.15 4.48
N GLY A 274 6.88 -5.02 4.71
CA GLY A 274 7.42 -4.48 5.95
C GLY A 274 7.10 -5.36 7.16
N THR A 275 7.45 -4.90 8.35
CA THR A 275 7.16 -5.61 9.59
C THR A 275 6.58 -4.68 10.65
N GLN A 276 5.75 -5.20 11.53
CA GLN A 276 5.19 -4.48 12.69
C GLN A 276 4.32 -3.25 12.32
N TYR A 277 3.57 -3.32 11.20
CA TYR A 277 2.57 -2.31 10.85
C TYR A 277 1.27 -2.45 11.64
#